data_c639800c7e0f83c8113fc8957d463162
#
_entry.id   c639800c7e0f83c8113fc8957d463162
#
_cell.length_a   1.000
_cell.length_b   1.000
_cell.length_c   1.000
_cell.angle_alpha   90.00
_cell.angle_beta   90.00
_cell.angle_gamma   90.00
#
_symmetry.space_group_name_H-M   'P 1'
#
loop_
_entity.id
_entity.type
_entity.pdbx_description
1 polymer ?
#
loop_
_entity_poly.entity_id
_entity_poly.type
_entity_poly.pdbx_seq_one_letter_code
_entity_poly.pdbx_strand_id
1 'polypeptide(L)'
;ASISGQKFYGMKGIGCLIKKESLIIEPIIHGGKSTTVFRSGTPATPLIASLAKALRLVYEDFDSKLNHVIELNKYLIDKLSNLDIYINSNEYCIPHIVNVSLKNIKSETMLHALEKEKIYISTQTACSMGNYSLAVYSVTNDKEKASKSIRISLSYLTTFEEIDTFVS
;
A
#
# COMPACT_ATOMS: atom_id res chain seq x y z
N ALA A 1 -14.83 7.33 -5.38
CA ALA A 1 -13.60 6.60 -5.05
C ALA A 1 -12.88 6.20 -6.34
N SER A 2 -11.56 6.09 -6.28
CA SER A 2 -10.76 5.57 -7.39
C SER A 2 -9.94 4.38 -6.91
N ILE A 3 -9.79 3.39 -7.76
CA ILE A 3 -9.00 2.19 -7.51
C ILE A 3 -8.06 1.93 -8.68
N SER A 4 -6.91 1.32 -8.41
CA SER A 4 -5.90 0.97 -9.42
C SER A 4 -5.69 -0.55 -9.42
N GLY A 5 -5.77 -1.18 -10.59
CA GLY A 5 -5.74 -2.64 -10.73
C GLY A 5 -4.51 -3.30 -10.11
N GLN A 6 -3.31 -2.70 -10.27
CA GLN A 6 -2.07 -3.25 -9.71
C GLN A 6 -2.00 -3.25 -8.18
N LYS A 7 -2.92 -2.58 -7.48
CA LYS A 7 -2.95 -2.57 -6.01
C LYS A 7 -3.65 -3.80 -5.40
N PHE A 8 -4.29 -4.60 -6.27
CA PHE A 8 -4.96 -5.86 -5.89
C PHE A 8 -4.72 -6.94 -6.94
N TYR A 9 -3.47 -7.06 -7.40
CA TYR A 9 -2.96 -8.12 -8.28
C TYR A 9 -3.48 -8.10 -9.73
N GLY A 10 -4.11 -7.00 -10.16
CA GLY A 10 -4.47 -6.76 -11.55
C GLY A 10 -3.30 -6.20 -12.36
N MET A 11 -3.46 -6.13 -13.66
CA MET A 11 -2.47 -5.55 -14.55
C MET A 11 -2.30 -4.04 -14.32
N LYS A 12 -1.09 -3.53 -14.57
CA LYS A 12 -0.83 -2.08 -14.61
C LYS A 12 -1.53 -1.44 -15.83
N GLY A 13 -1.85 -0.16 -15.70
CA GLY A 13 -2.43 0.64 -16.78
C GLY A 13 -3.95 0.70 -16.78
N ILE A 14 -4.61 0.08 -15.80
CA ILE A 14 -6.06 0.13 -15.64
C ILE A 14 -6.46 0.53 -14.23
N GLY A 15 -7.51 1.32 -14.13
CA GLY A 15 -8.17 1.67 -12.87
C GLY A 15 -9.66 1.86 -13.08
N CYS A 16 -10.38 2.08 -12.00
CA CYS A 16 -11.81 2.34 -12.01
C CYS A 16 -12.14 3.56 -11.15
N LEU A 17 -13.03 4.40 -11.64
CA LEU A 17 -13.63 5.49 -10.90
C LEU A 17 -15.06 5.11 -10.50
N ILE A 18 -15.32 5.10 -9.20
CA ILE A 18 -16.64 4.87 -8.62
C ILE A 18 -17.20 6.23 -8.20
N LYS A 19 -18.29 6.67 -8.80
CA LYS A 19 -18.95 7.92 -8.48
C LYS A 19 -20.45 7.72 -8.20
N LYS A 20 -21.03 8.61 -7.42
CA LYS A 20 -22.49 8.72 -7.32
C LYS A 20 -23.04 9.19 -8.66
N GLU A 21 -24.19 8.69 -9.07
CA GLU A 21 -24.82 9.06 -10.34
C GLU A 21 -25.09 10.58 -10.40
N SER A 22 -25.55 11.16 -9.28
CA SER A 22 -25.85 12.58 -9.14
C SER A 22 -24.61 13.49 -9.23
N LEU A 23 -23.39 12.97 -9.13
CA LEU A 23 -22.18 13.79 -9.22
C LEU A 23 -21.89 14.12 -10.68
N ILE A 24 -21.93 15.39 -11.02
CA ILE A 24 -21.54 15.90 -12.35
C ILE A 24 -20.01 16.00 -12.39
N ILE A 25 -19.40 15.40 -13.40
CA ILE A 25 -17.95 15.46 -13.67
C ILE A 25 -17.76 15.90 -15.10
N GLU A 26 -16.98 16.96 -15.30
CA GLU A 26 -16.58 17.40 -16.62
C GLU A 26 -15.40 16.55 -17.12
N PRO A 27 -15.42 16.07 -18.38
CA PRO A 27 -14.33 15.29 -18.95
C PRO A 27 -13.10 16.18 -19.16
N ILE A 28 -11.93 15.68 -18.82
CA ILE A 28 -10.64 16.32 -19.12
C ILE A 28 -10.14 15.93 -20.52
N ILE A 29 -10.52 14.73 -20.99
CA ILE A 29 -10.16 14.21 -22.31
C ILE A 29 -11.40 14.19 -23.18
N HIS A 30 -11.41 15.03 -24.22
CA HIS A 30 -12.52 15.23 -25.14
C HIS A 30 -12.36 14.38 -26.42
N GLY A 31 -13.48 14.06 -27.08
CA GLY A 31 -13.51 13.30 -28.34
C GLY A 31 -14.83 12.56 -28.55
N GLY A 32 -14.77 11.37 -29.14
CA GLY A 32 -15.94 10.53 -29.42
C GLY A 32 -16.68 10.10 -28.15
N LYS A 33 -18.02 10.04 -28.23
CA LYS A 33 -18.92 9.70 -27.11
C LYS A 33 -19.43 8.25 -27.16
N SER A 34 -18.70 7.34 -27.81
CA SER A 34 -19.18 6.00 -28.13
C SER A 34 -19.32 5.07 -26.92
N THR A 35 -18.57 5.32 -25.83
CA THR A 35 -18.54 4.43 -24.66
C THR A 35 -18.88 5.13 -23.33
N THR A 36 -18.38 6.33 -23.13
CA THR A 36 -18.67 7.13 -21.93
C THR A 36 -18.52 8.62 -22.23
N VAL A 37 -19.29 9.43 -21.54
CA VAL A 37 -19.16 10.90 -21.60
C VAL A 37 -18.00 11.43 -20.75
N PHE A 38 -17.42 10.62 -19.88
CA PHE A 38 -16.40 11.06 -18.93
C PHE A 38 -14.98 10.99 -19.48
N ARG A 39 -14.74 10.13 -20.47
CA ARG A 39 -13.40 9.93 -21.05
C ARG A 39 -13.57 9.33 -22.44
N SER A 40 -13.13 10.05 -23.45
CA SER A 40 -13.14 9.58 -24.85
C SER A 40 -12.00 8.59 -25.11
N GLY A 41 -12.13 7.80 -26.16
CA GLY A 41 -11.16 6.82 -26.65
C GLY A 41 -11.66 5.39 -26.55
N THR A 42 -11.06 4.52 -27.36
CA THR A 42 -11.41 3.09 -27.39
C THR A 42 -11.03 2.44 -26.06
N PRO A 43 -11.96 1.71 -25.39
CA PRO A 43 -11.67 1.02 -24.14
C PRO A 43 -10.62 -0.07 -24.32
N ALA A 44 -9.69 -0.16 -23.39
CA ALA A 44 -8.70 -1.23 -23.34
C ALA A 44 -9.34 -2.52 -22.75
N THR A 45 -10.18 -3.18 -23.52
CA THR A 45 -10.99 -4.33 -23.07
C THR A 45 -10.18 -5.42 -22.36
N PRO A 46 -8.99 -5.82 -22.82
CA PRO A 46 -8.17 -6.80 -22.09
C PRO A 46 -7.79 -6.34 -20.68
N LEU A 47 -7.45 -5.07 -20.50
CA LEU A 47 -7.13 -4.51 -19.18
C LEU A 47 -8.36 -4.40 -18.29
N ILE A 48 -9.53 -4.06 -18.86
CA ILE A 48 -10.79 -4.04 -18.12
C ILE A 48 -11.14 -5.45 -17.63
N ALA A 49 -10.99 -6.46 -18.48
CA ALA A 49 -11.20 -7.86 -18.11
C ALA A 49 -10.24 -8.33 -17.01
N SER A 50 -8.97 -7.92 -17.08
CA SER A 50 -7.99 -8.17 -16.02
C SER A 50 -8.40 -7.54 -14.69
N LEU A 51 -8.84 -6.27 -14.70
CA LEU A 51 -9.32 -5.56 -13.51
C LEU A 51 -10.51 -6.30 -12.88
N ALA A 52 -11.51 -6.66 -13.69
CA ALA A 52 -12.70 -7.39 -13.24
C ALA A 52 -12.35 -8.76 -12.64
N LYS A 53 -11.43 -9.49 -13.29
CA LYS A 53 -10.97 -10.80 -12.78
C LYS A 53 -10.23 -10.64 -11.47
N ALA A 54 -9.31 -9.69 -11.36
CA ALA A 54 -8.55 -9.42 -10.13
C ALA A 54 -9.50 -9.06 -8.98
N LEU A 55 -10.47 -8.17 -9.23
CA LEU A 55 -11.46 -7.77 -8.23
C LEU A 55 -12.27 -8.97 -7.74
N ARG A 56 -12.74 -9.83 -8.66
CA ARG A 56 -13.45 -11.06 -8.29
C ARG A 56 -12.61 -11.97 -7.41
N LEU A 57 -11.34 -12.19 -7.76
CA LEU A 57 -10.43 -13.04 -6.98
C LEU A 57 -10.12 -12.48 -5.59
N VAL A 58 -10.11 -11.17 -5.43
CA VAL A 58 -9.96 -10.53 -4.11
C VAL A 58 -11.17 -10.82 -3.23
N TYR A 59 -12.38 -10.76 -3.81
CA TYR A 59 -13.63 -11.03 -3.06
C TYR A 59 -13.87 -12.52 -2.78
N GLU A 60 -13.27 -13.42 -3.56
CA GLU A 60 -13.25 -14.84 -3.22
C GLU A 60 -12.46 -15.02 -1.89
N ASP A 61 -13.07 -15.57 -0.85
CA ASP A 61 -12.50 -15.78 0.48
C ASP A 61 -11.95 -14.49 1.15
N PHE A 62 -12.60 -13.36 0.91
CA PHE A 62 -12.14 -12.05 1.42
C PHE A 62 -11.92 -12.04 2.93
N ASP A 63 -12.87 -12.55 3.70
CA ASP A 63 -12.79 -12.55 5.17
C ASP A 63 -11.63 -13.42 5.67
N SER A 64 -11.38 -14.57 5.06
CA SER A 64 -10.26 -15.44 5.40
C SER A 64 -8.91 -14.75 5.12
N LYS A 65 -8.78 -14.13 3.95
CA LYS A 65 -7.57 -13.36 3.57
C LYS A 65 -7.32 -12.18 4.50
N LEU A 66 -8.38 -11.44 4.83
CA LEU A 66 -8.29 -10.30 5.74
C LEU A 66 -7.89 -10.75 7.17
N ASN A 67 -8.51 -11.79 7.69
CA ASN A 67 -8.20 -12.34 9.01
C ASN A 67 -6.75 -12.80 9.09
N HIS A 68 -6.25 -13.48 8.06
CA HIS A 68 -4.83 -13.87 8.00
C HIS A 68 -3.90 -12.64 8.07
N VAL A 69 -4.19 -11.58 7.33
CA VAL A 69 -3.38 -10.34 7.39
C VAL A 69 -3.47 -9.68 8.77
N ILE A 70 -4.64 -9.73 9.43
CA ILE A 70 -4.79 -9.23 10.81
C ILE A 70 -3.91 -10.02 11.78
N GLU A 71 -3.85 -11.33 11.65
CA GLU A 71 -2.98 -12.18 12.47
C GLU A 71 -1.50 -11.90 12.23
N LEU A 72 -1.07 -11.78 10.98
CA LEU A 72 0.29 -11.39 10.61
C LEU A 72 0.66 -10.00 11.15
N ASN A 73 -0.26 -9.03 11.08
CA ASN A 73 -0.05 -7.70 11.62
C ASN A 73 0.19 -7.73 13.13
N LYS A 74 -0.67 -8.42 13.88
CA LYS A 74 -0.52 -8.58 15.33
C LYS A 74 0.80 -9.24 15.68
N TYR A 75 1.16 -10.31 14.97
CA TYR A 75 2.42 -11.02 15.17
C TYR A 75 3.63 -10.12 14.90
N LEU A 76 3.61 -9.37 13.80
CA LEU A 76 4.67 -8.43 13.46
C LEU A 76 4.82 -7.34 14.53
N ILE A 77 3.72 -6.73 14.98
CA ILE A 77 3.73 -5.70 16.02
C ILE A 77 4.30 -6.25 17.32
N ASP A 78 3.90 -7.45 17.74
CA ASP A 78 4.43 -8.11 18.93
C ASP A 78 5.95 -8.28 18.86
N LYS A 79 6.45 -8.82 17.75
CA LYS A 79 7.90 -8.95 17.52
C LYS A 79 8.63 -7.60 17.54
N LEU A 80 8.08 -6.62 16.84
CA LEU A 80 8.67 -5.27 16.75
C LEU A 80 8.67 -4.52 18.08
N SER A 81 7.73 -4.80 18.98
CA SER A 81 7.64 -4.15 20.30
C SER A 81 8.83 -4.47 21.20
N ASN A 82 9.57 -5.54 20.91
CA ASN A 82 10.79 -5.92 21.64
C ASN A 82 12.06 -5.24 21.08
N LEU A 83 11.95 -4.46 20.01
CA LEU A 83 13.06 -3.77 19.38
C LEU A 83 13.10 -2.29 19.80
N ASP A 84 14.28 -1.68 19.72
CA ASP A 84 14.49 -0.26 20.04
C ASP A 84 14.07 0.65 18.88
N ILE A 85 12.77 0.69 18.59
CA ILE A 85 12.14 1.45 17.51
C ILE A 85 10.86 2.15 18.00
N TYR A 86 10.30 3.03 17.18
CA TYR A 86 8.96 3.60 17.39
C TYR A 86 7.97 2.97 16.43
N ILE A 87 6.89 2.40 16.92
CA ILE A 87 5.77 1.93 16.09
C ILE A 87 4.83 3.12 15.88
N ASN A 88 4.67 3.54 14.61
CA ASN A 88 3.81 4.69 14.25
C ASN A 88 2.39 4.26 13.91
N SER A 89 2.16 2.99 13.58
CA SER A 89 0.84 2.42 13.32
C SER A 89 0.08 2.14 14.62
N ASN A 90 -1.24 2.28 14.59
CA ASN A 90 -2.15 2.02 15.71
C ASN A 90 -3.37 1.19 15.25
N GLU A 91 -4.32 0.94 16.13
CA GLU A 91 -5.52 0.14 15.87
C GLU A 91 -6.47 0.72 14.80
N TYR A 92 -6.33 1.99 14.44
CA TYR A 92 -7.12 2.62 13.38
C TYR A 92 -6.48 2.49 11.99
N CYS A 93 -5.27 1.94 11.91
CA CYS A 93 -4.57 1.70 10.65
C CYS A 93 -5.07 0.42 9.99
N ILE A 94 -4.99 0.38 8.64
CA ILE A 94 -5.27 -0.87 7.92
C ILE A 94 -4.22 -1.94 8.26
N PRO A 95 -4.60 -3.21 8.44
CA PRO A 95 -3.66 -4.25 8.88
C PRO A 95 -2.57 -4.59 7.85
N HIS A 96 -2.75 -4.20 6.60
CA HIS A 96 -1.80 -4.45 5.51
C HIS A 96 -0.52 -3.62 5.59
N ILE A 97 -0.49 -2.57 6.43
CA ILE A 97 0.65 -1.63 6.49
C ILE A 97 1.03 -1.40 7.95
N VAL A 98 2.30 -1.67 8.25
CA VAL A 98 2.94 -1.27 9.51
C VAL A 98 4.02 -0.25 9.21
N ASN A 99 3.96 0.88 9.88
CA ASN A 99 4.98 1.92 9.79
C ASN A 99 5.72 2.02 11.13
N VAL A 100 7.04 2.04 11.04
CA VAL A 100 7.92 2.18 12.20
C VAL A 100 9.00 3.22 11.92
N SER A 101 9.53 3.86 12.96
CA SER A 101 10.69 4.75 12.87
C SER A 101 11.86 4.18 13.64
N LEU A 102 13.00 4.08 12.97
CA LEU A 102 14.25 3.63 13.57
C LEU A 102 14.83 4.74 14.43
N LYS A 103 15.49 4.41 15.55
CA LYS A 103 16.10 5.44 16.41
C LYS A 103 17.49 5.86 15.93
N ASN A 104 18.33 4.89 15.61
CA ASN A 104 19.78 5.11 15.41
C ASN A 104 20.24 4.91 13.97
N ILE A 105 19.37 4.44 13.06
CA ILE A 105 19.72 4.09 11.69
C ILE A 105 18.84 4.91 10.74
N LYS A 106 19.42 5.42 9.66
CA LYS A 106 18.66 6.06 8.58
C LYS A 106 17.85 5.00 7.83
N SER A 107 16.64 5.37 7.42
CA SER A 107 15.72 4.48 6.70
C SER A 107 16.33 3.89 5.42
N GLU A 108 17.10 4.69 4.65
CA GLU A 108 17.77 4.22 3.43
C GLU A 108 18.88 3.21 3.72
N THR A 109 19.63 3.39 4.82
CA THR A 109 20.66 2.42 5.24
C THR A 109 20.03 1.08 5.59
N MET A 110 18.90 1.08 6.32
CA MET A 110 18.15 -0.13 6.63
C MET A 110 17.58 -0.77 5.37
N LEU A 111 17.02 0.02 4.45
CA LEU A 111 16.50 -0.48 3.17
C LEU A 111 17.58 -1.25 2.41
N HIS A 112 18.77 -0.67 2.24
CA HIS A 112 19.86 -1.32 1.51
C HIS A 112 20.45 -2.53 2.26
N ALA A 113 20.40 -2.55 3.58
CA ALA A 113 20.81 -3.72 4.34
C ALA A 113 19.84 -4.89 4.12
N LEU A 114 18.53 -4.63 4.20
CA LEU A 114 17.50 -5.63 4.00
C LEU A 114 17.42 -6.11 2.52
N GLU A 115 17.67 -5.23 1.55
CA GLU A 115 17.73 -5.63 0.13
C GLU A 115 18.79 -6.71 -0.15
N LYS A 116 19.92 -6.69 0.57
CA LYS A 116 20.96 -7.72 0.44
C LYS A 116 20.45 -9.09 0.89
N GLU A 117 19.58 -9.11 1.87
CA GLU A 117 18.88 -10.31 2.36
C GLU A 117 17.58 -10.61 1.57
N LYS A 118 17.35 -9.92 0.44
CA LYS A 118 16.16 -10.03 -0.42
C LYS A 118 14.84 -9.66 0.28
N ILE A 119 14.93 -8.83 1.29
CA ILE A 119 13.77 -8.27 2.01
C ILE A 119 13.51 -6.86 1.48
N TYR A 120 12.30 -6.61 0.97
CA TYR A 120 11.95 -5.36 0.31
C TYR A 120 10.95 -4.57 1.14
N ILE A 121 11.38 -3.40 1.59
CA ILE A 121 10.57 -2.44 2.34
C ILE A 121 10.49 -1.11 1.57
N SER A 122 9.77 -0.14 2.12
CA SER A 122 9.73 1.22 1.57
C SER A 122 10.06 2.24 2.65
N THR A 123 10.85 3.25 2.29
CA THR A 123 11.25 4.33 3.21
C THR A 123 10.30 5.54 3.14
N GLN A 124 9.59 5.71 2.01
CA GLN A 124 8.70 6.85 1.75
C GLN A 124 7.48 6.41 0.94
N THR A 125 6.49 7.30 0.81
CA THR A 125 5.44 7.10 -0.20
C THR A 125 6.03 7.29 -1.59
N ALA A 126 5.60 6.51 -2.56
CA ALA A 126 6.13 6.52 -3.94
C ALA A 126 6.09 7.91 -4.62
N CYS A 127 5.34 8.86 -4.08
CA CYS A 127 5.15 10.22 -4.61
C CYS A 127 5.87 11.31 -3.81
N SER A 128 6.59 10.98 -2.72
CA SER A 128 7.29 11.99 -1.92
C SER A 128 8.72 12.20 -2.44
N MET A 129 9.02 13.40 -2.90
CA MET A 129 10.38 13.82 -3.28
C MET A 129 11.13 14.49 -2.12
N GLY A 130 10.73 14.24 -0.87
CA GLY A 130 11.29 14.87 0.32
C GLY A 130 12.26 13.95 1.08
N ASN A 131 13.06 14.57 1.95
CA ASN A 131 14.02 13.86 2.81
C ASN A 131 13.36 13.10 3.97
N TYR A 132 12.04 13.15 4.11
CA TYR A 132 11.27 12.50 5.19
C TYR A 132 9.84 12.18 4.75
N SER A 133 9.21 11.23 5.42
CA SER A 133 7.82 10.84 5.18
C SER A 133 6.84 11.94 5.62
N LEU A 134 6.17 12.58 4.67
CA LEU A 134 5.14 13.58 4.97
C LEU A 134 3.98 12.99 5.78
N ALA A 135 3.60 11.74 5.54
CA ALA A 135 2.55 11.07 6.27
C ALA A 135 2.90 10.91 7.76
N VAL A 136 4.12 10.42 8.06
CA VAL A 136 4.58 10.29 9.43
C VAL A 136 4.74 11.67 10.10
N TYR A 137 5.28 12.64 9.37
CA TYR A 137 5.41 14.01 9.89
C TYR A 137 4.05 14.63 10.25
N SER A 138 3.05 14.46 9.40
CA SER A 138 1.71 15.00 9.64
C SER A 138 1.03 14.44 10.90
N VAL A 139 1.37 13.21 11.28
CA VAL A 139 0.82 12.55 12.48
C VAL A 139 1.67 12.83 13.72
N THR A 140 3.00 12.83 13.58
CA THR A 140 3.91 12.90 14.72
C THR A 140 4.43 14.30 15.01
N ASN A 141 4.38 15.21 14.03
CA ASN A 141 5.04 16.51 14.02
C ASN A 141 6.54 16.43 14.31
N ASP A 142 7.17 15.30 14.02
CA ASP A 142 8.57 14.99 14.32
C ASP A 142 9.30 14.65 13.01
N LYS A 143 10.18 15.55 12.56
CA LYS A 143 10.95 15.37 11.32
C LYS A 143 11.99 14.26 11.45
N GLU A 144 12.56 14.05 12.63
CA GLU A 144 13.54 13.01 12.85
C GLU A 144 12.90 11.64 12.73
N LYS A 145 11.78 11.39 13.41
CA LYS A 145 10.97 10.18 13.22
C LYS A 145 10.58 9.98 11.77
N ALA A 146 10.08 11.02 11.12
CA ALA A 146 9.65 10.96 9.73
C ALA A 146 10.78 10.63 8.75
N SER A 147 12.02 11.08 9.00
CA SER A 147 13.19 10.78 8.17
C SER A 147 13.75 9.38 8.35
N LYS A 148 13.48 8.76 9.50
CA LYS A 148 13.93 7.41 9.84
C LYS A 148 12.83 6.37 9.72
N SER A 149 11.67 6.74 9.14
CA SER A 149 10.53 5.84 9.04
C SER A 149 10.67 4.87 7.87
N ILE A 150 10.24 3.64 8.10
CA ILE A 150 10.10 2.58 7.11
C ILE A 150 8.67 2.06 7.11
N ARG A 151 8.22 1.61 5.93
CA ARG A 151 6.91 1.01 5.74
C ARG A 151 7.06 -0.46 5.39
N ILE A 152 6.46 -1.30 6.20
CA ILE A 152 6.34 -2.73 5.99
C ILE A 152 4.95 -2.99 5.42
N SER A 153 4.87 -3.73 4.33
CA SER A 153 3.61 -4.05 3.66
C SER A 153 3.37 -5.54 3.70
N LEU A 154 2.24 -5.95 4.27
CA LEU A 154 1.79 -7.33 4.38
C LEU A 154 0.75 -7.63 3.31
N SER A 155 0.64 -8.90 2.94
CA SER A 155 -0.40 -9.41 2.07
C SER A 155 -0.91 -10.76 2.58
N TYR A 156 -1.99 -11.26 2.01
CA TYR A 156 -2.48 -12.60 2.33
C TYR A 156 -1.53 -13.73 1.87
N LEU A 157 -0.48 -13.38 1.10
CA LEU A 157 0.58 -14.32 0.68
C LEU A 157 1.78 -14.31 1.63
N THR A 158 1.86 -13.33 2.55
CA THR A 158 2.93 -13.24 3.52
C THR A 158 2.82 -14.38 4.54
N THR A 159 3.96 -14.92 4.97
CA THR A 159 4.02 -15.98 5.98
C THR A 159 4.59 -15.50 7.31
N PHE A 160 4.40 -16.26 8.36
CA PHE A 160 5.00 -15.99 9.67
C PHE A 160 6.52 -16.13 9.64
N GLU A 161 7.04 -17.07 8.86
CA GLU A 161 8.49 -17.30 8.67
C GLU A 161 9.16 -16.10 7.97
N GLU A 162 8.47 -15.45 7.03
CA GLU A 162 8.97 -14.22 6.41
C GLU A 162 9.06 -13.08 7.42
N ILE A 163 8.09 -12.99 8.37
CA ILE A 163 8.14 -12.02 9.46
C ILE A 163 9.31 -12.33 10.41
N ASP A 164 9.50 -13.60 10.78
CA ASP A 164 10.62 -14.01 11.64
C ASP A 164 11.96 -13.67 10.99
N THR A 165 12.10 -13.93 9.68
CA THR A 165 13.29 -13.58 8.90
C THR A 165 13.53 -12.07 8.86
N PHE A 166 12.45 -11.27 8.74
CA PHE A 166 12.56 -9.81 8.73
C PHE A 166 13.01 -9.24 10.08
N VAL A 167 12.61 -9.85 11.19
CA VAL A 167 12.89 -9.33 12.55
C VAL A 167 14.22 -9.85 13.10
N SER A 168 14.74 -10.98 12.60
CA SER A 168 16.04 -11.56 12.99
C SER A 168 17.23 -10.71 12.57
#